data_fc72b2f8443237a2040c841d65ce241b
#
_entry.id   fc72b2f8443237a2040c841d65ce241b
#
_cell.length_a   1.000
_cell.length_b   1.000
_cell.length_c   1.000
_cell.angle_alpha   90.00
_cell.angle_beta   90.00
_cell.angle_gamma   90.00
#
_symmetry.space_group_name_H-M   'P 1'
#
loop_
_entity.id
_entity.type
_entity.pdbx_description
1 polymer ?
#
loop_
_entity_poly.entity_id
_entity_poly.type
_entity_poly.pdbx_seq_one_letter_code
_entity_poly.pdbx_strand_id
1 'polypeptide(L)'
;MNSLRYSLLVLYAALLGGCASVEPVATTATRPVPMPVPEITSSAPPAAGGNGTRPAAVVKVDIWTRLRDGFEIDAADHAAVRKAVKKYGRTPRDVEQSLARGDPYLAYILDAVEQRGYPAEIALLPFVESSFDPFAYSHGRAAGLWQFIPGTAKMYGLRQDWWYDERRDVIASTGAALDYLGKLHRQFDGDWLLALAAYNSGSGTVRGAMRRNRKAGKPQDFWHLKLPRETRAYVPRLMAICEIVRHPDHYDIALPALANEPAFAEVDTGGQLDIGVAAELADVEADVLYRLNPGFNRWATHPDGPHRLLVPAERTDEFYRNLATLDDEQRLKWVRHRIKSGQTLSEIAQQYDTTVAVLRSTNQLRGTTIRAGRHLLVPVAARDATRYAALEKHRGPSGRGNRTTYKVRDGDSLWIIARNHDVSVRQVARWNQIGTNAVIRPGQRLVIWQRGGKGNSKVRSINYTVRSGDSLYHIARKFSVSIADLRRWNSLDSDKYLQPGQRLTLYVDVTRLTSG
;
A
#
# COMPACT_ATOMS: atom_id res chain seq x y z
N MET A 1 -13.32 69.51 23.68
CA MET A 1 -13.30 70.60 22.67
C MET A 1 -12.77 70.00 21.38
N ASN A 2 -13.62 70.05 20.34
CA ASN A 2 -13.35 69.88 18.91
C ASN A 2 -12.73 68.57 18.41
N SER A 3 -13.48 67.59 17.89
CA SER A 3 -14.22 67.47 16.60
C SER A 3 -13.35 67.81 15.38
N LEU A 4 -13.11 66.81 14.54
CA LEU A 4 -13.22 66.93 13.08
C LEU A 4 -13.37 65.57 12.42
N ARG A 5 -14.54 65.40 11.81
CA ARG A 5 -14.89 64.37 10.82
C ARG A 5 -14.28 64.76 9.47
N TYR A 6 -13.80 63.81 8.69
CA TYR A 6 -13.79 63.95 7.23
C TYR A 6 -14.29 62.64 6.57
N SER A 7 -15.36 62.83 5.86
CA SER A 7 -15.99 61.91 4.90
C SER A 7 -15.09 61.76 3.68
N LEU A 8 -15.04 60.57 3.11
CA LEU A 8 -14.41 60.36 1.82
C LEU A 8 -15.41 59.78 0.81
N LEU A 9 -15.41 60.45 -0.31
CA LEU A 9 -16.20 60.17 -1.51
C LEU A 9 -15.89 58.85 -2.17
N VAL A 10 -16.92 58.20 -2.62
CA VAL A 10 -16.93 57.10 -3.57
C VAL A 10 -16.66 57.69 -4.97
N LEU A 11 -15.67 57.10 -5.66
CA LEU A 11 -15.53 57.25 -7.11
C LEU A 11 -15.72 55.93 -7.79
N TYR A 12 -16.83 55.75 -8.48
CA TYR A 12 -17.14 54.68 -9.41
C TYR A 12 -16.45 54.99 -10.75
N ALA A 13 -15.55 54.12 -11.20
CA ALA A 13 -15.10 54.13 -12.57
C ALA A 13 -15.38 52.73 -13.15
N ALA A 14 -16.40 52.65 -13.98
CA ALA A 14 -16.69 51.54 -14.84
C ALA A 14 -15.64 51.50 -15.96
N LEU A 15 -14.95 50.36 -16.12
CA LEU A 15 -14.25 50.02 -17.35
C LEU A 15 -14.68 48.61 -17.75
N LEU A 16 -15.44 48.59 -18.86
CA LEU A 16 -15.73 47.43 -19.67
C LEU A 16 -14.44 46.90 -20.32
N GLY A 17 -14.25 45.61 -20.30
CA GLY A 17 -13.19 45.03 -21.14
C GLY A 17 -12.80 43.59 -20.77
N GLY A 18 -13.36 42.62 -21.53
CA GLY A 18 -12.65 41.39 -21.86
C GLY A 18 -12.70 40.26 -20.84
N CYS A 19 -13.75 39.44 -20.89
CA CYS A 19 -13.64 38.03 -20.45
C CYS A 19 -12.67 37.31 -21.38
N ALA A 20 -11.43 37.18 -20.98
CA ALA A 20 -10.55 36.16 -21.51
C ALA A 20 -10.81 34.88 -20.68
N SER A 21 -11.54 33.97 -21.30
CA SER A 21 -11.67 32.59 -20.82
C SER A 21 -10.27 31.96 -20.81
N VAL A 22 -9.69 31.81 -19.64
CA VAL A 22 -8.52 30.96 -19.44
C VAL A 22 -9.04 29.54 -19.50
N GLU A 23 -8.86 28.89 -20.64
CA GLU A 23 -9.00 27.44 -20.75
C GLU A 23 -8.07 26.77 -19.73
N PRO A 24 -8.57 25.78 -18.95
CA PRO A 24 -7.67 25.00 -18.12
C PRO A 24 -6.72 24.24 -19.05
N VAL A 25 -5.43 24.58 -19.00
CA VAL A 25 -4.38 23.74 -19.58
C VAL A 25 -4.52 22.37 -18.91
N ALA A 26 -5.08 21.43 -19.65
CA ALA A 26 -5.06 20.03 -19.30
C ALA A 26 -3.60 19.60 -19.25
N THR A 27 -3.01 19.60 -18.07
CA THR A 27 -1.77 18.91 -17.80
C THR A 27 -2.10 17.42 -17.97
N THR A 28 -1.95 16.92 -19.20
CA THR A 28 -1.82 15.50 -19.44
C THR A 28 -0.64 15.04 -18.60
N ALA A 29 -0.95 14.46 -17.43
CA ALA A 29 0.02 13.68 -16.71
C ALA A 29 0.42 12.55 -17.66
N THR A 30 1.56 12.73 -18.31
CA THR A 30 2.20 11.68 -19.10
C THR A 30 2.40 10.53 -18.13
N ARG A 31 1.65 9.46 -18.35
CA ARG A 31 1.81 8.18 -17.68
C ARG A 31 3.29 7.80 -17.86
N PRO A 32 4.02 7.41 -16.81
CA PRO A 32 5.38 6.92 -17.01
C PRO A 32 5.33 5.81 -18.04
N VAL A 33 6.03 6.01 -19.15
CA VAL A 33 6.17 5.00 -20.19
C VAL A 33 6.84 3.81 -19.53
N PRO A 34 6.28 2.59 -19.59
CA PRO A 34 6.98 1.41 -19.14
C PRO A 34 8.31 1.37 -19.91
N MET A 35 9.40 1.23 -19.19
CA MET A 35 10.71 1.09 -19.82
C MET A 35 10.69 -0.18 -20.68
N PRO A 36 11.17 -0.15 -21.91
CA PRO A 36 11.27 -1.35 -22.71
C PRO A 36 12.20 -2.32 -21.98
N VAL A 37 11.69 -3.50 -21.70
CA VAL A 37 12.53 -4.66 -21.39
C VAL A 37 13.38 -4.89 -22.65
N PRO A 38 14.71 -5.08 -22.56
CA PRO A 38 15.51 -5.30 -23.75
C PRO A 38 14.93 -6.47 -24.55
N GLU A 39 14.55 -6.22 -25.79
CA GLU A 39 14.20 -7.28 -26.74
C GLU A 39 15.43 -8.17 -26.91
N ILE A 40 15.32 -9.41 -26.46
CA ILE A 40 16.29 -10.44 -26.76
C ILE A 40 16.09 -10.79 -28.23
N THR A 41 16.80 -10.09 -29.10
CA THR A 41 16.92 -10.49 -30.52
C THR A 41 17.65 -11.84 -30.53
N SER A 42 16.91 -12.90 -30.77
CA SER A 42 17.43 -14.22 -31.07
C SER A 42 18.16 -14.15 -32.38
N SER A 43 19.48 -13.95 -32.34
CA SER A 43 20.33 -14.18 -33.49
C SER A 43 20.62 -15.68 -33.58
N ALA A 44 20.13 -16.31 -34.65
CA ALA A 44 20.44 -17.68 -34.99
C ALA A 44 21.97 -17.93 -35.02
N PRO A 45 22.46 -19.09 -34.56
CA PRO A 45 23.89 -19.37 -34.53
C PRO A 45 24.44 -19.48 -35.96
N PRO A 46 25.63 -18.88 -36.27
CA PRO A 46 26.31 -19.10 -37.53
C PRO A 46 26.87 -20.53 -37.58
N ALA A 47 26.79 -21.13 -38.76
CA ALA A 47 27.27 -22.48 -39.04
C ALA A 47 28.75 -22.66 -38.69
N ALA A 48 29.05 -23.83 -38.15
CA ALA A 48 30.39 -24.24 -37.74
C ALA A 48 31.39 -24.28 -38.89
N GLY A 49 32.55 -23.68 -38.68
CA GLY A 49 33.73 -23.83 -39.54
C GLY A 49 34.85 -22.88 -39.12
N GLY A 50 35.83 -23.37 -38.36
CA GLY A 50 37.09 -22.64 -38.18
C GLY A 50 37.73 -22.83 -36.81
N ASN A 51 38.92 -23.38 -36.81
CA ASN A 51 39.83 -23.66 -35.69
C ASN A 51 39.87 -22.58 -34.61
N GLY A 52 39.66 -23.04 -33.40
CA GLY A 52 39.49 -22.18 -32.39
C GLY A 52 40.40 -21.85 -31.31
N THR A 53 40.50 -20.71 -31.00
CA THR A 53 40.78 -20.22 -29.65
C THR A 53 39.45 -20.26 -28.86
N ARG A 54 39.45 -21.05 -27.77
CA ARG A 54 38.33 -21.04 -26.81
C ARG A 54 38.13 -19.59 -26.37
N PRO A 55 36.96 -18.98 -26.61
CA PRO A 55 36.76 -17.62 -26.12
C PRO A 55 37.03 -17.62 -24.63
N ALA A 56 37.82 -16.65 -24.16
CA ALA A 56 38.03 -16.42 -22.76
C ALA A 56 36.63 -16.36 -22.12
N ALA A 57 36.41 -17.17 -21.07
CA ALA A 57 35.16 -17.15 -20.34
C ALA A 57 34.89 -15.69 -19.95
N VAL A 58 33.84 -15.12 -20.50
CA VAL A 58 33.36 -13.81 -20.04
C VAL A 58 33.11 -13.98 -18.56
N VAL A 59 33.99 -13.43 -17.74
CA VAL A 59 33.82 -13.42 -16.29
C VAL A 59 32.53 -12.61 -16.06
N LYS A 60 31.43 -13.30 -15.80
CA LYS A 60 30.18 -12.62 -15.42
C LYS A 60 30.48 -11.90 -14.10
N VAL A 61 30.52 -10.57 -14.17
CA VAL A 61 30.67 -9.72 -13.00
C VAL A 61 29.49 -10.04 -12.07
N ASP A 62 29.76 -10.39 -10.81
CA ASP A 62 28.67 -10.64 -9.86
C ASP A 62 27.96 -9.33 -9.49
N ILE A 63 26.70 -9.43 -9.09
CA ILE A 63 25.87 -8.26 -8.82
C ILE A 63 26.44 -7.37 -7.68
N TRP A 64 27.14 -7.98 -6.71
CA TRP A 64 27.71 -7.23 -5.59
C TRP A 64 28.92 -6.40 -6.03
N THR A 65 29.73 -6.92 -6.95
CA THR A 65 30.81 -6.17 -7.58
C THR A 65 30.25 -5.00 -8.38
N ARG A 66 29.24 -5.24 -9.21
CA ARG A 66 28.53 -4.18 -9.97
C ARG A 66 27.97 -3.09 -9.05
N LEU A 67 27.32 -3.47 -7.93
CA LEU A 67 26.83 -2.51 -6.92
C LEU A 67 27.97 -1.68 -6.34
N ARG A 68 29.09 -2.33 -5.92
CA ARG A 68 30.24 -1.63 -5.32
C ARG A 68 30.85 -0.61 -6.26
N ASP A 69 30.98 -0.98 -7.53
CA ASP A 69 31.55 -0.11 -8.57
C ASP A 69 30.68 1.14 -8.83
N GLY A 70 29.36 1.04 -8.60
CA GLY A 70 28.41 2.15 -8.76
C GLY A 70 28.14 2.94 -7.47
N PHE A 71 28.82 2.68 -6.35
CA PHE A 71 28.62 3.44 -5.11
C PHE A 71 29.31 4.81 -5.17
N GLU A 72 28.53 5.89 -5.03
CA GLU A 72 28.98 7.27 -5.15
C GLU A 72 28.79 8.11 -3.87
N ILE A 73 27.96 7.63 -2.90
CA ILE A 73 27.64 8.41 -1.72
C ILE A 73 28.67 8.15 -0.62
N ASP A 74 29.49 9.17 -0.36
CA ASP A 74 30.51 9.11 0.70
C ASP A 74 29.93 9.50 2.07
N ALA A 75 29.65 8.50 2.90
CA ALA A 75 29.09 8.70 4.24
C ALA A 75 29.53 7.61 5.24
N ALA A 76 30.39 6.66 4.85
CA ALA A 76 30.78 5.50 5.67
C ALA A 76 31.39 5.89 7.01
N ASP A 77 32.21 6.94 7.04
CA ASP A 77 32.94 7.40 8.21
C ASP A 77 32.11 8.14 9.26
N HIS A 78 30.85 8.41 9.00
CA HIS A 78 30.03 9.10 9.98
C HIS A 78 29.66 8.21 11.18
N ALA A 79 29.74 8.75 12.40
CA ALA A 79 29.49 8.01 13.65
C ALA A 79 28.12 7.30 13.70
N ALA A 80 27.07 7.91 13.08
CA ALA A 80 25.75 7.33 13.00
C ALA A 80 25.71 6.11 12.07
N VAL A 81 26.51 6.10 10.99
CA VAL A 81 26.65 4.96 10.06
C VAL A 81 27.37 3.83 10.78
N ARG A 82 28.53 4.09 11.40
CA ARG A 82 29.25 3.07 12.21
C ARG A 82 28.37 2.46 13.30
N LYS A 83 27.49 3.23 13.92
CA LYS A 83 26.51 2.73 14.91
C LYS A 83 25.46 1.81 14.24
N ALA A 84 25.01 2.12 13.04
CA ALA A 84 24.05 1.30 12.30
C ALA A 84 24.71 -0.02 11.83
N VAL A 85 25.96 0.03 11.34
CA VAL A 85 26.76 -1.15 10.99
C VAL A 85 26.91 -2.10 12.20
N LYS A 86 27.30 -1.57 13.37
CA LYS A 86 27.38 -2.37 14.61
C LYS A 86 26.03 -3.00 14.98
N LYS A 87 24.91 -2.38 14.63
CA LYS A 87 23.58 -2.95 14.87
C LYS A 87 23.31 -4.13 13.93
N TYR A 88 23.61 -4.00 12.64
CA TYR A 88 23.46 -5.07 11.66
C TYR A 88 24.38 -6.26 11.97
N GLY A 89 25.63 -6.02 12.35
CA GLY A 89 26.57 -7.05 12.75
C GLY A 89 26.17 -7.88 13.99
N ARG A 90 25.13 -7.46 14.74
CA ARG A 90 24.55 -8.27 15.83
C ARG A 90 23.54 -9.31 15.33
N THR A 91 23.02 -9.15 14.12
CA THR A 91 22.04 -10.03 13.49
C THR A 91 22.43 -10.34 12.05
N PRO A 92 23.63 -10.93 11.79
CA PRO A 92 24.11 -11.16 10.43
C PRO A 92 23.14 -12.00 9.61
N ARG A 93 22.57 -13.06 10.19
CA ARG A 93 21.56 -13.90 9.51
C ARG A 93 20.32 -13.14 9.04
N ASP A 94 19.85 -12.15 9.81
CA ASP A 94 18.69 -11.33 9.39
C ASP A 94 19.06 -10.45 8.18
N VAL A 95 20.31 -9.96 8.13
CA VAL A 95 20.83 -9.18 7.00
C VAL A 95 20.95 -10.07 5.76
N GLU A 96 21.60 -11.24 5.88
CA GLU A 96 21.76 -12.22 4.81
C GLU A 96 20.43 -12.66 4.22
N GLN A 97 19.46 -13.02 5.08
CA GLN A 97 18.11 -13.39 4.64
C GLN A 97 17.36 -12.23 3.97
N SER A 98 17.60 -11.01 4.44
CA SER A 98 16.99 -9.82 3.83
C SER A 98 17.57 -9.54 2.46
N LEU A 99 18.89 -9.67 2.29
CA LEU A 99 19.56 -9.54 1.00
C LEU A 99 19.14 -10.67 0.04
N ALA A 100 19.05 -11.91 0.52
CA ALA A 100 18.61 -13.05 -0.29
C ALA A 100 17.18 -12.88 -0.84
N ARG A 101 16.30 -12.21 -0.10
CA ARG A 101 14.95 -11.85 -0.65
C ARG A 101 15.01 -10.88 -1.81
N GLY A 102 16.12 -10.18 -1.98
CA GLY A 102 16.34 -9.28 -3.11
C GLY A 102 16.57 -10.00 -4.45
N ASP A 103 16.88 -11.31 -4.43
CA ASP A 103 17.23 -12.09 -5.61
C ASP A 103 16.31 -11.86 -6.82
N PRO A 104 14.99 -11.93 -6.71
CA PRO A 104 14.13 -11.71 -7.86
C PRO A 104 14.06 -10.25 -8.36
N TYR A 105 14.58 -9.27 -7.61
CA TYR A 105 14.30 -7.86 -7.87
C TYR A 105 15.55 -7.01 -8.07
N LEU A 106 16.67 -7.35 -7.41
CA LEU A 106 17.82 -6.46 -7.26
C LEU A 106 18.46 -6.12 -8.59
N ALA A 107 18.64 -7.10 -9.50
CA ALA A 107 19.22 -6.86 -10.82
C ALA A 107 18.37 -5.87 -11.62
N TYR A 108 17.05 -6.08 -11.69
CA TYR A 108 16.13 -5.15 -12.37
C TYR A 108 16.16 -3.74 -11.74
N ILE A 109 16.18 -3.66 -10.41
CA ILE A 109 16.22 -2.37 -9.70
C ILE A 109 17.53 -1.65 -9.98
N LEU A 110 18.66 -2.37 -9.97
CA LEU A 110 19.98 -1.81 -10.28
C LEU A 110 20.05 -1.29 -11.72
N ASP A 111 19.55 -2.07 -12.69
CA ASP A 111 19.42 -1.62 -14.08
C ASP A 111 18.64 -0.31 -14.19
N ALA A 112 17.50 -0.22 -13.49
CA ALA A 112 16.65 0.96 -13.49
C ALA A 112 17.31 2.18 -12.81
N VAL A 113 18.15 1.97 -11.80
CA VAL A 113 18.94 2.99 -11.12
C VAL A 113 20.04 3.52 -12.04
N GLU A 114 20.83 2.63 -12.63
CA GLU A 114 21.94 2.96 -13.54
C GLU A 114 21.45 3.71 -14.79
N GLN A 115 20.33 3.28 -15.38
CA GLN A 115 19.73 3.96 -16.53
C GLN A 115 19.34 5.43 -16.25
N ARG A 116 19.14 5.78 -14.98
CA ARG A 116 18.87 7.16 -14.56
C ARG A 116 20.12 7.93 -14.15
N GLY A 117 21.28 7.28 -14.16
CA GLY A 117 22.52 7.84 -13.66
C GLY A 117 22.47 8.15 -12.16
N TYR A 118 21.80 7.30 -11.39
CA TYR A 118 21.74 7.46 -9.94
C TYR A 118 22.76 6.56 -9.26
N PRO A 119 23.27 6.94 -8.07
CA PRO A 119 24.17 6.10 -7.27
C PRO A 119 23.58 4.73 -7.00
N ALA A 120 24.40 3.68 -7.10
CA ALA A 120 23.93 2.30 -6.93
C ALA A 120 23.42 2.00 -5.50
N GLU A 121 23.76 2.82 -4.52
CA GLU A 121 23.20 2.76 -3.16
C GLU A 121 21.67 2.80 -3.17
N ILE A 122 21.07 3.48 -4.14
CA ILE A 122 19.61 3.60 -4.29
C ILE A 122 18.97 2.23 -4.54
N ALA A 123 19.67 1.29 -5.20
CA ALA A 123 19.15 -0.06 -5.43
C ALA A 123 19.01 -0.87 -4.11
N LEU A 124 19.70 -0.47 -3.05
CA LEU A 124 19.56 -1.06 -1.72
C LEU A 124 18.50 -0.40 -0.82
N LEU A 125 17.79 0.62 -1.34
CA LEU A 125 16.75 1.29 -0.56
C LEU A 125 15.60 0.35 -0.15
N PRO A 126 15.13 -0.60 -0.99
CA PRO A 126 14.14 -1.60 -0.59
C PRO A 126 14.58 -2.49 0.59
N PHE A 127 15.88 -2.68 0.81
CA PHE A 127 16.37 -3.35 2.02
C PHE A 127 15.96 -2.57 3.28
N VAL A 128 16.09 -1.26 3.28
CA VAL A 128 15.77 -0.40 4.44
C VAL A 128 14.26 -0.23 4.61
N GLU A 129 13.51 -0.16 3.51
CA GLU A 129 12.08 0.06 3.48
C GLU A 129 11.27 -1.19 3.86
N SER A 130 11.59 -2.32 3.26
CA SER A 130 10.78 -3.54 3.35
C SER A 130 11.60 -4.80 3.64
N SER A 131 12.94 -4.71 3.76
CA SER A 131 13.83 -5.87 3.73
C SER A 131 13.62 -6.74 2.48
N PHE A 132 13.39 -6.10 1.33
CA PHE A 132 13.01 -6.72 0.05
C PHE A 132 11.74 -7.60 0.12
N ASP A 133 10.84 -7.35 1.06
CA ASP A 133 9.53 -8.03 1.08
C ASP A 133 8.53 -7.26 0.20
N PRO A 134 8.14 -7.80 -0.98
CA PRO A 134 7.22 -7.12 -1.88
C PRO A 134 5.78 -7.04 -1.33
N PHE A 135 5.47 -7.84 -0.32
CA PHE A 135 4.18 -7.84 0.37
C PHE A 135 4.17 -6.99 1.64
N ALA A 136 5.29 -6.35 1.98
CA ALA A 136 5.40 -5.53 3.18
C ALA A 136 4.29 -4.47 3.24
N TYR A 137 3.68 -4.34 4.41
CA TYR A 137 2.63 -3.37 4.66
C TYR A 137 2.78 -2.76 6.05
N SER A 138 2.96 -1.44 6.12
CA SER A 138 3.19 -0.73 7.37
C SER A 138 1.89 -0.30 8.07
N HIS A 139 1.97 0.03 9.36
CA HIS A 139 0.87 0.65 10.11
C HIS A 139 0.44 1.99 9.50
N GLY A 140 1.36 2.72 8.85
CA GLY A 140 1.11 3.95 8.10
C GLY A 140 0.48 3.71 6.73
N ARG A 141 0.10 2.45 6.40
CA ARG A 141 -0.48 2.02 5.13
C ARG A 141 0.49 2.13 3.94
N ALA A 142 1.79 2.21 4.19
CA ALA A 142 2.78 2.06 3.14
C ALA A 142 2.85 0.60 2.67
N ALA A 143 3.13 0.35 1.40
CA ALA A 143 3.09 -0.99 0.81
C ALA A 143 4.20 -1.20 -0.23
N GLY A 144 4.61 -2.47 -0.37
CA GLY A 144 5.53 -2.95 -1.39
C GLY A 144 7.01 -2.71 -1.07
N LEU A 145 7.87 -3.02 -2.02
CA LEU A 145 9.33 -2.88 -1.90
C LEU A 145 9.74 -1.47 -1.46
N TRP A 146 9.10 -0.45 -2.01
CA TRP A 146 9.41 0.97 -1.86
C TRP A 146 8.57 1.68 -0.79
N GLN A 147 7.70 0.98 -0.09
CA GLN A 147 6.85 1.49 0.99
C GLN A 147 6.09 2.79 0.65
N PHE A 148 5.47 2.83 -0.53
CA PHE A 148 4.62 3.96 -0.91
C PHE A 148 3.40 4.09 -0.01
N ILE A 149 3.21 5.27 0.61
CA ILE A 149 1.94 5.62 1.24
C ILE A 149 0.90 6.01 0.18
N PRO A 150 -0.43 5.80 0.41
CA PRO A 150 -1.45 6.01 -0.60
C PRO A 150 -1.45 7.39 -1.26
N GLY A 151 -1.17 8.44 -0.48
CA GLY A 151 -1.14 9.82 -0.99
C GLY A 151 -0.01 10.05 -1.99
N THR A 152 1.21 9.62 -1.64
CA THR A 152 2.38 9.72 -2.53
C THR A 152 2.21 8.82 -3.76
N ALA A 153 1.72 7.59 -3.57
CA ALA A 153 1.43 6.66 -4.67
C ALA A 153 0.51 7.29 -5.73
N LYS A 154 -0.58 7.92 -5.29
CA LYS A 154 -1.51 8.62 -6.20
C LYS A 154 -0.83 9.76 -6.97
N MET A 155 0.07 10.53 -6.33
CA MET A 155 0.79 11.62 -7.01
C MET A 155 1.75 11.12 -8.11
N TYR A 156 2.21 9.89 -8.00
CA TYR A 156 3.07 9.23 -9.00
C TYR A 156 2.31 8.23 -9.88
N GLY A 157 0.98 8.34 -9.96
CA GLY A 157 0.14 7.58 -10.88
C GLY A 157 -0.09 6.11 -10.50
N LEU A 158 0.37 5.66 -9.34
CA LEU A 158 0.19 4.29 -8.89
C LEU A 158 -1.27 4.03 -8.51
N ARG A 159 -1.91 3.17 -9.30
CA ARG A 159 -3.31 2.78 -9.13
C ARG A 159 -3.48 1.82 -7.95
N GLN A 160 -4.59 1.96 -7.24
CA GLN A 160 -5.00 1.08 -6.16
C GLN A 160 -6.50 0.81 -6.28
N ASP A 161 -6.86 -0.41 -6.56
CA ASP A 161 -8.25 -0.83 -6.67
C ASP A 161 -8.49 -2.21 -6.04
N TRP A 162 -9.65 -2.79 -6.29
CA TRP A 162 -10.01 -4.10 -5.78
C TRP A 162 -9.16 -5.23 -6.37
N TRP A 163 -8.74 -5.09 -7.64
CA TRP A 163 -7.96 -6.08 -8.38
C TRP A 163 -6.48 -5.96 -8.12
N TYR A 164 -5.95 -4.73 -8.07
CA TYR A 164 -4.54 -4.46 -8.16
C TYR A 164 -4.09 -3.30 -7.27
N ASP A 165 -2.89 -3.41 -6.73
CA ASP A 165 -2.22 -2.34 -5.97
C ASP A 165 -0.82 -2.11 -6.55
N GLU A 166 -0.68 -1.11 -7.42
CA GLU A 166 0.57 -0.81 -8.11
C GLU A 166 1.71 -0.37 -7.17
N ARG A 167 1.44 -0.10 -5.92
CA ARG A 167 2.50 0.13 -4.92
C ARG A 167 3.34 -1.12 -4.65
N ARG A 168 2.79 -2.28 -4.94
CA ARG A 168 3.44 -3.58 -4.82
C ARG A 168 3.94 -4.12 -6.17
N ASP A 169 3.48 -3.57 -7.28
CA ASP A 169 4.00 -3.89 -8.61
C ASP A 169 5.49 -3.54 -8.68
N VAL A 170 6.33 -4.51 -9.01
CA VAL A 170 7.79 -4.35 -9.00
C VAL A 170 8.23 -3.27 -9.98
N ILE A 171 7.68 -3.29 -11.20
CA ILE A 171 8.05 -2.35 -12.28
C ILE A 171 7.48 -0.97 -12.00
N ALA A 172 6.16 -0.87 -11.79
CA ALA A 172 5.49 0.41 -11.61
C ALA A 172 6.00 1.15 -10.36
N SER A 173 6.15 0.44 -9.23
CA SER A 173 6.64 1.07 -8.00
C SER A 173 8.10 1.46 -8.08
N THR A 174 8.95 0.70 -8.77
CA THR A 174 10.37 1.08 -8.99
C THR A 174 10.46 2.34 -9.83
N GLY A 175 9.75 2.40 -10.97
CA GLY A 175 9.70 3.62 -11.78
C GLY A 175 9.26 4.84 -10.98
N ALA A 176 8.14 4.73 -10.27
CA ALA A 176 7.60 5.81 -9.44
C ALA A 176 8.56 6.24 -8.30
N ALA A 177 9.26 5.29 -7.67
CA ALA A 177 10.21 5.58 -6.59
C ALA A 177 11.43 6.35 -7.10
N LEU A 178 11.98 5.93 -8.23
CA LEU A 178 13.13 6.61 -8.87
C LEU A 178 12.73 7.99 -9.38
N ASP A 179 11.54 8.17 -9.93
CA ASP A 179 11.03 9.48 -10.34
C ASP A 179 10.84 10.41 -9.14
N TYR A 180 10.33 9.87 -8.02
CA TYR A 180 10.21 10.63 -6.77
C TYR A 180 11.58 11.01 -6.21
N LEU A 181 12.52 10.09 -6.14
CA LEU A 181 13.89 10.33 -5.69
C LEU A 181 14.60 11.36 -6.55
N GLY A 182 14.51 11.27 -7.89
CA GLY A 182 15.09 12.25 -8.79
C GLY A 182 14.50 13.64 -8.63
N LYS A 183 13.18 13.74 -8.39
CA LYS A 183 12.56 15.03 -8.05
C LYS A 183 13.09 15.58 -6.73
N LEU A 184 13.23 14.75 -5.70
CA LEU A 184 13.77 15.16 -4.42
C LEU A 184 15.24 15.58 -4.55
N HIS A 185 16.07 14.82 -5.26
CA HIS A 185 17.46 15.14 -5.52
C HIS A 185 17.62 16.52 -6.17
N ARG A 186 16.88 16.82 -7.24
CA ARG A 186 16.85 18.16 -7.85
C ARG A 186 16.34 19.24 -6.87
N GLN A 187 15.40 18.92 -5.99
CA GLN A 187 14.81 19.85 -5.01
C GLN A 187 15.76 20.21 -3.87
N PHE A 188 16.79 19.40 -3.65
CA PHE A 188 17.84 19.59 -2.67
C PHE A 188 19.22 19.82 -3.30
N ASP A 189 19.24 20.45 -4.50
CA ASP A 189 20.44 20.92 -5.17
C ASP A 189 21.51 19.81 -5.37
N GLY A 190 21.08 18.57 -5.60
CA GLY A 190 21.95 17.45 -5.83
C GLY A 190 22.41 16.69 -4.57
N ASP A 191 21.91 17.04 -3.39
CA ASP A 191 22.26 16.35 -2.14
C ASP A 191 21.40 15.07 -1.96
N TRP A 192 22.02 13.91 -2.17
CA TRP A 192 21.35 12.61 -1.99
C TRP A 192 20.97 12.34 -0.55
N LEU A 193 21.75 12.77 0.45
CA LEU A 193 21.41 12.50 1.86
C LEU A 193 20.16 13.29 2.27
N LEU A 194 20.02 14.53 1.80
CA LEU A 194 18.80 15.32 2.00
C LEU A 194 17.62 14.75 1.20
N ALA A 195 17.84 14.26 -0.02
CA ALA A 195 16.81 13.62 -0.84
C ALA A 195 16.27 12.35 -0.17
N LEU A 196 17.15 11.48 0.33
CA LEU A 196 16.80 10.27 1.08
C LEU A 196 16.05 10.59 2.37
N ALA A 197 16.50 11.61 3.11
CA ALA A 197 15.79 12.09 4.31
C ALA A 197 14.38 12.59 3.97
N ALA A 198 14.23 13.25 2.81
CA ALA A 198 12.95 13.76 2.34
C ALA A 198 12.04 12.64 1.79
N TYR A 199 12.57 11.58 1.21
CA TYR A 199 11.82 10.39 0.84
C TYR A 199 11.11 9.78 2.05
N ASN A 200 11.84 9.64 3.17
CA ASN A 200 11.31 9.09 4.42
C ASN A 200 10.33 10.03 5.15
N SER A 201 10.62 11.33 5.27
CA SER A 201 9.86 12.25 6.13
C SER A 201 9.09 13.35 5.41
N GLY A 202 9.18 13.38 4.08
CA GLY A 202 8.63 14.42 3.24
C GLY A 202 9.52 15.66 3.13
N SER A 203 9.57 16.24 1.92
CA SER A 203 10.43 17.41 1.61
C SER A 203 10.14 18.64 2.48
N GLY A 204 8.89 18.81 2.91
CA GLY A 204 8.49 19.90 3.80
C GLY A 204 9.17 19.85 5.17
N THR A 205 9.33 18.66 5.74
CA THR A 205 10.03 18.43 7.02
C THR A 205 11.50 18.81 6.91
N VAL A 206 12.18 18.34 5.86
CA VAL A 206 13.61 18.61 5.63
C VAL A 206 13.85 20.10 5.39
N ARG A 207 13.11 20.72 4.46
CA ARG A 207 13.20 22.17 4.20
C ARG A 207 12.88 23.00 5.44
N GLY A 208 11.93 22.56 6.26
CA GLY A 208 11.65 23.20 7.54
C GLY A 208 12.84 23.18 8.49
N ALA A 209 13.56 22.06 8.56
CA ALA A 209 14.77 21.92 9.36
C ALA A 209 15.93 22.78 8.82
N MET A 210 16.15 22.77 7.50
CA MET A 210 17.15 23.64 6.84
C MET A 210 16.90 25.12 7.12
N ARG A 211 15.64 25.59 7.00
CA ARG A 211 15.29 26.99 7.33
C ARG A 211 15.58 27.35 8.78
N ARG A 212 15.35 26.45 9.74
CA ARG A 212 15.68 26.67 11.16
C ARG A 212 17.19 26.80 11.36
N ASN A 213 17.96 25.90 10.75
CA ASN A 213 19.42 25.95 10.84
C ASN A 213 19.97 27.20 10.19
N ARG A 214 19.51 27.58 8.98
CA ARG A 214 19.92 28.83 8.32
C ARG A 214 19.68 30.05 9.18
N LYS A 215 18.49 30.14 9.82
CA LYS A 215 18.20 31.25 10.75
C LYS A 215 19.10 31.27 11.99
N ALA A 216 19.63 30.12 12.38
CA ALA A 216 20.53 29.96 13.54
C ALA A 216 22.02 29.99 13.15
N GLY A 217 22.37 30.29 11.89
CA GLY A 217 23.76 30.30 11.42
C GLY A 217 24.43 28.92 11.43
N LYS A 218 23.64 27.83 11.35
CA LYS A 218 24.13 26.45 11.41
C LYS A 218 24.16 25.78 10.02
N PRO A 219 25.02 24.76 9.81
CA PRO A 219 25.05 24.00 8.59
C PRO A 219 23.68 23.40 8.24
N GLN A 220 23.39 23.28 6.94
CA GLN A 220 22.10 22.81 6.43
C GLN A 220 22.17 21.40 5.81
N ASP A 221 23.32 20.73 5.90
CA ASP A 221 23.48 19.34 5.49
C ASP A 221 22.72 18.39 6.41
N PHE A 222 22.48 17.16 5.91
CA PHE A 222 21.70 16.15 6.62
C PHE A 222 22.14 15.93 8.07
N TRP A 223 23.45 15.89 8.33
CA TRP A 223 24.02 15.52 9.63
C TRP A 223 23.75 16.55 10.74
N HIS A 224 23.62 17.81 10.36
CA HIS A 224 23.37 18.91 11.28
C HIS A 224 21.87 19.24 11.45
N LEU A 225 20.98 18.60 10.66
CA LEU A 225 19.55 18.88 10.74
C LEU A 225 18.89 18.19 11.94
N LYS A 226 18.04 18.93 12.65
CA LYS A 226 17.13 18.36 13.66
C LYS A 226 15.90 17.77 12.97
N LEU A 227 16.00 16.51 12.56
CA LEU A 227 14.96 15.73 11.91
C LEU A 227 14.26 14.76 12.89
N PRO A 228 13.11 14.15 12.55
CA PRO A 228 12.49 13.06 13.31
C PRO A 228 13.48 11.93 13.60
N ARG A 229 13.30 11.24 14.74
CA ARG A 229 14.21 10.15 15.16
C ARG A 229 14.32 9.05 14.11
N GLU A 230 13.22 8.72 13.46
CA GLU A 230 13.18 7.71 12.39
C GLU A 230 14.05 8.15 11.22
N THR A 231 13.84 9.36 10.70
CA THR A 231 14.58 9.92 9.56
C THR A 231 16.09 10.04 9.84
N ARG A 232 16.46 10.45 11.06
CA ARG A 232 17.87 10.48 11.48
C ARG A 232 18.53 9.09 11.53
N ALA A 233 17.75 8.02 11.63
CA ALA A 233 18.28 6.66 11.59
C ALA A 233 18.16 6.03 10.19
N TYR A 234 17.33 6.58 9.32
CA TYR A 234 17.01 6.02 8.00
C TYR A 234 18.21 6.07 7.05
N VAL A 235 18.74 7.26 6.81
CA VAL A 235 19.91 7.44 5.94
C VAL A 235 21.13 6.66 6.46
N PRO A 236 21.50 6.73 7.76
CA PRO A 236 22.57 5.89 8.28
C PRO A 236 22.35 4.39 8.12
N ARG A 237 21.09 3.89 8.11
CA ARG A 237 20.81 2.47 7.84
C ARG A 237 21.11 2.08 6.40
N LEU A 238 20.78 2.94 5.43
CA LEU A 238 21.12 2.69 4.04
C LEU A 238 22.64 2.70 3.85
N MET A 239 23.32 3.72 4.34
CA MET A 239 24.77 3.80 4.24
C MET A 239 25.47 2.61 4.94
N ALA A 240 24.90 2.12 6.02
CA ALA A 240 25.45 0.97 6.74
C ALA A 240 25.31 -0.34 5.96
N ILE A 241 24.22 -0.57 5.22
CA ILE A 241 24.13 -1.76 4.36
C ILE A 241 25.05 -1.63 3.15
N CYS A 242 25.23 -0.44 2.59
CA CYS A 242 26.19 -0.19 1.53
C CYS A 242 27.63 -0.47 2.01
N GLU A 243 27.98 -0.05 3.24
CA GLU A 243 29.28 -0.32 3.85
C GLU A 243 29.50 -1.83 4.09
N ILE A 244 28.46 -2.54 4.53
CA ILE A 244 28.52 -4.00 4.68
C ILE A 244 28.71 -4.70 3.32
N VAL A 245 28.00 -4.26 2.28
CA VAL A 245 28.17 -4.81 0.92
C VAL A 245 29.55 -4.49 0.37
N ARG A 246 30.14 -3.34 0.74
CA ARG A 246 31.50 -2.95 0.34
C ARG A 246 32.57 -3.83 0.98
N HIS A 247 32.40 -4.17 2.25
CA HIS A 247 33.37 -4.90 3.07
C HIS A 247 32.73 -6.04 3.90
N PRO A 248 32.08 -7.04 3.26
CA PRO A 248 31.27 -8.04 3.96
C PRO A 248 32.09 -8.85 4.98
N ASP A 249 33.33 -9.16 4.65
CA ASP A 249 34.24 -9.94 5.51
C ASP A 249 34.59 -9.23 6.83
N HIS A 250 34.59 -7.90 6.85
CA HIS A 250 34.84 -7.11 8.07
C HIS A 250 33.71 -7.26 9.10
N TYR A 251 32.53 -7.74 8.67
CA TYR A 251 31.32 -7.80 9.48
C TYR A 251 30.77 -9.21 9.67
N ASP A 252 31.53 -10.22 9.20
CA ASP A 252 31.16 -11.64 9.26
C ASP A 252 29.74 -11.88 8.64
N ILE A 253 29.50 -11.24 7.48
CA ILE A 253 28.25 -11.34 6.74
C ILE A 253 28.54 -11.97 5.38
N ALA A 254 27.92 -13.14 5.12
CA ALA A 254 27.98 -13.78 3.83
C ALA A 254 26.98 -13.18 2.86
N LEU A 255 27.46 -12.51 1.79
CA LEU A 255 26.58 -12.04 0.76
C LEU A 255 26.01 -13.23 -0.02
N PRO A 256 24.67 -13.32 -0.19
CA PRO A 256 24.06 -14.41 -0.96
C PRO A 256 24.49 -14.34 -2.43
N ALA A 257 24.64 -15.49 -3.08
CA ALA A 257 24.82 -15.54 -4.53
C ALA A 257 23.50 -15.13 -5.21
N LEU A 258 23.49 -13.97 -5.86
CA LEU A 258 22.35 -13.45 -6.59
C LEU A 258 22.68 -13.33 -8.08
N ALA A 259 21.66 -13.49 -8.93
CA ALA A 259 21.80 -13.29 -10.37
C ALA A 259 22.11 -11.81 -10.69
N ASN A 260 23.00 -11.58 -11.65
CA ASN A 260 23.27 -10.23 -12.19
C ASN A 260 22.49 -9.97 -13.49
N GLU A 261 21.38 -10.66 -13.66
CA GLU A 261 20.46 -10.53 -14.78
C GLU A 261 19.04 -10.48 -14.21
N PRO A 262 18.08 -9.76 -14.81
CA PRO A 262 16.70 -9.77 -14.36
C PRO A 262 16.14 -11.19 -14.30
N ALA A 263 15.64 -11.58 -13.15
CA ALA A 263 15.09 -12.93 -12.92
C ALA A 263 13.71 -13.14 -13.57
N PHE A 264 13.14 -12.10 -14.16
CA PHE A 264 11.82 -12.12 -14.78
C PHE A 264 11.76 -11.35 -16.09
N ALA A 265 10.79 -11.71 -16.92
CA ALA A 265 10.36 -10.95 -18.08
C ALA A 265 8.88 -10.55 -17.95
N GLU A 266 8.52 -9.42 -18.56
CA GLU A 266 7.13 -9.00 -18.70
C GLU A 266 6.52 -9.68 -19.92
N VAL A 267 5.37 -10.35 -19.74
CA VAL A 267 4.62 -10.98 -20.82
C VAL A 267 3.24 -10.35 -20.95
N ASP A 268 2.75 -10.21 -22.17
CA ASP A 268 1.36 -9.83 -22.45
C ASP A 268 0.49 -11.08 -22.44
N THR A 269 -0.55 -11.07 -21.62
CA THR A 269 -1.50 -12.19 -21.56
C THR A 269 -2.62 -12.06 -22.59
N GLY A 270 -2.69 -10.99 -23.38
CA GLY A 270 -3.71 -10.75 -24.40
C GLY A 270 -5.12 -10.54 -23.87
N GLY A 271 -5.32 -10.57 -22.54
CA GLY A 271 -6.62 -10.45 -21.89
C GLY A 271 -6.56 -10.86 -20.42
N GLN A 272 -7.68 -10.83 -19.73
CA GLN A 272 -7.75 -11.28 -18.35
C GLN A 272 -7.39 -12.76 -18.23
N LEU A 273 -6.50 -13.10 -17.29
CA LEU A 273 -6.00 -14.46 -17.08
C LEU A 273 -5.96 -14.80 -15.59
N ASP A 274 -6.39 -15.99 -15.23
CA ASP A 274 -6.26 -16.55 -13.89
C ASP A 274 -4.80 -16.83 -13.56
N ILE A 275 -4.31 -16.40 -12.37
CA ILE A 275 -2.89 -16.54 -11.98
C ILE A 275 -2.51 -18.02 -11.80
N GLY A 276 -3.44 -18.87 -11.38
CA GLY A 276 -3.21 -20.33 -11.30
C GLY A 276 -3.03 -20.94 -12.69
N VAL A 277 -3.83 -20.49 -13.68
CA VAL A 277 -3.64 -20.88 -15.10
C VAL A 277 -2.31 -20.34 -15.62
N ALA A 278 -2.00 -19.07 -15.35
CA ALA A 278 -0.72 -18.48 -15.76
C ALA A 278 0.49 -19.25 -15.20
N ALA A 279 0.41 -19.75 -13.96
CA ALA A 279 1.45 -20.57 -13.36
C ALA A 279 1.62 -21.91 -14.09
N GLU A 280 0.52 -22.53 -14.52
CA GLU A 280 0.57 -23.76 -15.34
C GLU A 280 1.18 -23.47 -16.73
N LEU A 281 0.83 -22.34 -17.35
CA LEU A 281 1.40 -21.95 -18.67
C LEU A 281 2.91 -21.75 -18.58
N ALA A 282 3.42 -21.21 -17.47
CA ALA A 282 4.84 -21.01 -17.22
C ALA A 282 5.54 -22.25 -16.64
N ASP A 283 4.82 -23.32 -16.32
CA ASP A 283 5.32 -24.50 -15.60
C ASP A 283 6.06 -24.14 -14.31
N VAL A 284 5.41 -23.31 -13.46
CA VAL A 284 5.93 -22.90 -12.16
C VAL A 284 4.86 -23.00 -11.08
N GLU A 285 5.29 -23.03 -9.82
CA GLU A 285 4.36 -22.90 -8.70
C GLU A 285 3.72 -21.49 -8.65
N ALA A 286 2.44 -21.43 -8.33
CA ALA A 286 1.71 -20.15 -8.25
C ALA A 286 2.36 -19.15 -7.26
N ASP A 287 3.03 -19.64 -6.21
CA ASP A 287 3.77 -18.80 -5.25
C ASP A 287 4.91 -18.02 -5.92
N VAL A 288 5.56 -18.60 -6.94
CA VAL A 288 6.60 -17.93 -7.73
C VAL A 288 5.98 -16.73 -8.47
N LEU A 289 4.87 -16.94 -9.19
CA LEU A 289 4.18 -15.86 -9.90
C LEU A 289 3.66 -14.77 -8.95
N TYR A 290 3.12 -15.14 -7.78
CA TYR A 290 2.67 -14.14 -6.81
C TYR A 290 3.83 -13.31 -6.25
N ARG A 291 5.01 -13.88 -6.06
CA ARG A 291 6.20 -13.12 -5.63
C ARG A 291 6.66 -12.13 -6.69
N LEU A 292 6.64 -12.51 -7.96
CA LEU A 292 6.97 -11.61 -9.06
C LEU A 292 5.87 -10.56 -9.29
N ASN A 293 4.61 -10.90 -9.00
CA ASN A 293 3.43 -10.06 -9.23
C ASN A 293 2.67 -9.73 -7.93
N PRO A 294 3.32 -9.16 -6.92
CA PRO A 294 2.70 -8.94 -5.62
C PRO A 294 1.57 -7.90 -5.65
N GLY A 295 1.44 -7.16 -6.77
CA GLY A 295 0.38 -6.19 -7.00
C GLY A 295 -1.02 -6.80 -7.04
N PHE A 296 -1.16 -8.05 -7.44
CA PHE A 296 -2.47 -8.69 -7.52
C PHE A 296 -3.12 -8.90 -6.15
N ASN A 297 -4.33 -8.36 -6.04
CA ASN A 297 -5.20 -8.55 -4.88
C ASN A 297 -6.12 -9.77 -5.05
N ARG A 298 -6.17 -10.35 -6.25
CA ARG A 298 -7.11 -11.38 -6.67
C ARG A 298 -6.39 -12.48 -7.44
N TRP A 299 -7.12 -13.52 -7.69
CA TRP A 299 -6.70 -14.74 -8.38
C TRP A 299 -6.54 -14.57 -9.89
N ALA A 300 -6.88 -13.42 -10.46
CA ALA A 300 -6.72 -13.11 -11.88
C ALA A 300 -6.16 -11.70 -12.11
N THR A 301 -5.64 -11.46 -13.31
CA THR A 301 -5.22 -10.14 -13.79
C THR A 301 -6.41 -9.18 -13.86
N HIS A 302 -6.15 -7.87 -13.95
CA HIS A 302 -7.20 -6.87 -13.99
C HIS A 302 -8.04 -6.99 -15.29
N PRO A 303 -9.39 -6.91 -15.25
CA PRO A 303 -10.22 -7.05 -16.44
C PRO A 303 -9.99 -5.95 -17.50
N ASP A 304 -9.72 -4.73 -17.05
CA ASP A 304 -9.52 -3.58 -17.93
C ASP A 304 -8.02 -3.33 -18.25
N GLY A 305 -7.14 -4.29 -17.91
CA GLY A 305 -5.70 -4.21 -18.13
C GLY A 305 -4.96 -3.20 -17.21
N PRO A 306 -3.66 -3.03 -17.44
CA PRO A 306 -2.87 -3.71 -18.47
C PRO A 306 -2.84 -5.23 -18.25
N HIS A 307 -2.91 -5.98 -19.36
CA HIS A 307 -2.89 -7.46 -19.32
C HIS A 307 -1.46 -7.98 -19.32
N ARG A 308 -0.66 -7.48 -18.40
CA ARG A 308 0.75 -7.85 -18.26
C ARG A 308 0.97 -8.69 -17.01
N LEU A 309 1.94 -9.57 -17.08
CA LEU A 309 2.35 -10.46 -16.00
C LEU A 309 3.88 -10.61 -16.03
N LEU A 310 4.51 -10.68 -14.87
CA LEU A 310 5.92 -11.04 -14.76
C LEU A 310 6.01 -12.56 -14.60
N VAL A 311 6.79 -13.19 -15.46
CA VAL A 311 7.12 -14.63 -15.39
C VAL A 311 8.62 -14.79 -15.21
N PRO A 312 9.13 -15.90 -14.65
CA PRO A 312 10.56 -16.17 -14.65
C PRO A 312 11.12 -16.06 -16.08
N ALA A 313 12.26 -15.37 -16.23
CA ALA A 313 12.82 -15.05 -17.55
C ALA A 313 13.03 -16.30 -18.40
N GLU A 314 13.51 -17.39 -17.81
CA GLU A 314 13.75 -18.69 -18.45
C GLU A 314 12.47 -19.44 -18.86
N ARG A 315 11.30 -18.98 -18.41
CA ARG A 315 9.99 -19.59 -18.70
C ARG A 315 9.16 -18.81 -19.70
N THR A 316 9.68 -17.73 -20.23
CA THR A 316 8.95 -16.83 -21.14
C THR A 316 8.51 -17.53 -22.43
N ASP A 317 9.40 -18.26 -23.07
CA ASP A 317 9.11 -18.98 -24.32
C ASP A 317 8.09 -20.10 -24.11
N GLU A 318 8.18 -20.79 -22.98
CA GLU A 318 7.23 -21.84 -22.60
C GLU A 318 5.85 -21.24 -22.33
N PHE A 319 5.80 -20.14 -21.59
CA PHE A 319 4.57 -19.40 -21.33
C PHE A 319 3.85 -19.02 -22.63
N TYR A 320 4.54 -18.41 -23.58
CA TYR A 320 3.93 -17.99 -24.85
C TYR A 320 3.51 -19.18 -25.72
N ARG A 321 4.28 -20.25 -25.78
CA ARG A 321 3.88 -21.48 -26.49
C ARG A 321 2.58 -22.05 -25.94
N ASN A 322 2.47 -22.14 -24.63
CA ASN A 322 1.29 -22.68 -23.96
C ASN A 322 0.11 -21.70 -24.04
N LEU A 323 0.35 -20.37 -23.95
CA LEU A 323 -0.68 -19.36 -24.10
C LEU A 323 -1.32 -19.37 -25.49
N ALA A 324 -0.55 -19.64 -26.55
CA ALA A 324 -1.04 -19.71 -27.92
C ALA A 324 -2.01 -20.88 -28.16
N THR A 325 -1.98 -21.91 -27.30
CA THR A 325 -2.89 -23.08 -27.37
C THR A 325 -4.04 -23.01 -26.36
N LEU A 326 -4.10 -21.95 -25.55
CA LEU A 326 -5.10 -21.82 -24.50
C LEU A 326 -6.42 -21.27 -25.07
N ASP A 327 -7.49 -22.02 -24.93
CA ASP A 327 -8.84 -21.55 -25.28
C ASP A 327 -9.31 -20.44 -24.34
N ASP A 328 -10.04 -19.46 -24.88
CA ASP A 328 -10.56 -18.32 -24.10
C ASP A 328 -11.43 -18.76 -22.91
N GLU A 329 -12.17 -19.87 -23.04
CA GLU A 329 -12.99 -20.43 -21.95
C GLU A 329 -12.16 -20.96 -20.78
N GLN A 330 -10.90 -21.31 -21.00
CA GLN A 330 -9.97 -21.85 -20.01
C GLN A 330 -9.21 -20.74 -19.27
N ARG A 331 -9.22 -19.51 -19.81
CA ARG A 331 -8.52 -18.35 -19.20
C ARG A 331 -9.07 -17.98 -17.83
N LEU A 332 -10.39 -18.15 -17.64
CA LEU A 332 -11.12 -17.85 -16.40
C LEU A 332 -12.25 -18.87 -16.21
N LYS A 333 -12.51 -19.22 -14.97
CA LYS A 333 -13.68 -20.03 -14.62
C LYS A 333 -14.89 -19.13 -14.35
N TRP A 334 -16.02 -19.46 -14.95
CA TRP A 334 -17.27 -18.76 -14.80
C TRP A 334 -18.32 -19.61 -14.09
N VAL A 335 -19.03 -19.01 -13.13
CA VAL A 335 -20.19 -19.64 -12.50
C VAL A 335 -21.45 -18.89 -12.95
N ARG A 336 -22.42 -19.66 -13.41
CA ARG A 336 -23.75 -19.16 -13.75
C ARG A 336 -24.62 -19.14 -12.50
N HIS A 337 -24.66 -17.98 -11.80
CA HIS A 337 -25.44 -17.81 -10.58
C HIS A 337 -26.90 -17.50 -10.91
N ARG A 338 -27.86 -18.32 -10.41
CA ARG A 338 -29.30 -18.01 -10.50
C ARG A 338 -29.69 -17.07 -9.37
N ILE A 339 -30.22 -15.89 -9.71
CA ILE A 339 -30.66 -14.88 -8.76
C ILE A 339 -31.87 -15.40 -7.98
N LYS A 340 -31.77 -15.43 -6.66
CA LYS A 340 -32.87 -15.80 -5.75
C LYS A 340 -33.75 -14.57 -5.47
N SER A 341 -35.02 -14.81 -5.06
CA SER A 341 -35.90 -13.72 -4.63
C SER A 341 -35.30 -12.97 -3.44
N GLY A 342 -35.28 -11.64 -3.50
CA GLY A 342 -34.71 -10.76 -2.48
C GLY A 342 -33.19 -10.60 -2.53
N GLN A 343 -32.45 -11.35 -3.37
CA GLN A 343 -31.01 -11.19 -3.48
C GLN A 343 -30.63 -9.87 -4.16
N THR A 344 -29.55 -9.27 -3.66
CA THR A 344 -28.93 -8.06 -4.20
C THR A 344 -27.59 -8.38 -4.88
N LEU A 345 -27.14 -7.50 -5.79
CA LEU A 345 -25.78 -7.61 -6.36
C LEU A 345 -24.69 -7.60 -5.27
N SER A 346 -24.92 -6.88 -4.17
CA SER A 346 -23.95 -6.84 -3.06
C SER A 346 -23.82 -8.17 -2.34
N GLU A 347 -24.92 -8.89 -2.12
CA GLU A 347 -24.91 -10.23 -1.52
C GLU A 347 -24.27 -11.26 -2.44
N ILE A 348 -24.59 -11.21 -3.73
CA ILE A 348 -23.97 -12.09 -4.73
C ILE A 348 -22.47 -11.82 -4.83
N ALA A 349 -22.07 -10.54 -4.89
CA ALA A 349 -20.67 -10.15 -4.91
C ALA A 349 -19.92 -10.65 -3.66
N GLN A 350 -20.55 -10.59 -2.49
CA GLN A 350 -19.97 -11.11 -1.25
C GLN A 350 -19.85 -12.64 -1.25
N GLN A 351 -20.87 -13.35 -1.77
CA GLN A 351 -20.90 -14.82 -1.87
C GLN A 351 -19.71 -15.35 -2.67
N TYR A 352 -19.36 -14.68 -3.76
CA TYR A 352 -18.30 -15.09 -4.69
C TYR A 352 -16.98 -14.32 -4.51
N ASP A 353 -16.82 -13.58 -3.41
CA ASP A 353 -15.64 -12.74 -3.13
C ASP A 353 -15.26 -11.80 -4.31
N THR A 354 -16.29 -11.17 -4.89
CA THR A 354 -16.17 -10.23 -6.00
C THR A 354 -16.76 -8.86 -5.63
N THR A 355 -16.90 -7.94 -6.58
CA THR A 355 -17.54 -6.64 -6.36
C THR A 355 -18.79 -6.45 -7.22
N VAL A 356 -19.67 -5.54 -6.79
CA VAL A 356 -20.83 -5.12 -7.60
C VAL A 356 -20.37 -4.54 -8.94
N ALA A 357 -19.23 -3.84 -8.97
CA ALA A 357 -18.67 -3.29 -10.20
C ALA A 357 -18.31 -4.40 -11.19
N VAL A 358 -17.60 -5.44 -10.73
CA VAL A 358 -17.25 -6.62 -11.54
C VAL A 358 -18.50 -7.34 -12.04
N LEU A 359 -19.48 -7.60 -11.17
CA LEU A 359 -20.73 -8.26 -11.61
C LEU A 359 -21.46 -7.43 -12.67
N ARG A 360 -21.45 -6.10 -12.54
CA ARG A 360 -22.10 -5.20 -13.51
C ARG A 360 -21.36 -5.19 -14.84
N SER A 361 -20.05 -5.04 -14.86
CA SER A 361 -19.26 -5.02 -16.10
C SER A 361 -19.34 -6.36 -16.83
N THR A 362 -19.12 -7.47 -16.13
CA THR A 362 -19.23 -8.83 -16.69
C THR A 362 -20.60 -9.12 -17.32
N ASN A 363 -21.69 -8.63 -16.69
CA ASN A 363 -23.05 -8.90 -17.16
C ASN A 363 -23.65 -7.71 -17.93
N GLN A 364 -22.87 -6.70 -18.28
CA GLN A 364 -23.29 -5.50 -19.01
C GLN A 364 -24.51 -4.78 -18.38
N LEU A 365 -24.57 -4.77 -17.04
CA LEU A 365 -25.69 -4.17 -16.31
C LEU A 365 -25.55 -2.63 -16.24
N ARG A 366 -26.56 -1.92 -16.75
CA ARG A 366 -26.60 -0.44 -16.70
C ARG A 366 -26.85 0.12 -15.30
N GLY A 367 -27.33 -0.69 -14.34
CA GLY A 367 -27.67 -0.30 -12.97
C GLY A 367 -27.39 -1.43 -11.97
N THR A 368 -28.00 -1.33 -10.79
CA THR A 368 -27.88 -2.35 -9.72
C THR A 368 -29.12 -3.24 -9.61
N THR A 369 -30.16 -2.98 -10.42
CA THR A 369 -31.40 -3.75 -10.40
C THR A 369 -31.20 -5.11 -11.10
N ILE A 370 -31.48 -6.18 -10.38
CA ILE A 370 -31.46 -7.56 -10.88
C ILE A 370 -32.84 -8.20 -10.64
N ARG A 371 -33.18 -9.21 -11.44
CA ARG A 371 -34.48 -9.89 -11.37
C ARG A 371 -34.31 -11.33 -10.92
N ALA A 372 -35.08 -11.76 -9.92
CA ALA A 372 -35.11 -13.14 -9.47
C ALA A 372 -35.43 -14.11 -10.65
N GLY A 373 -34.82 -15.27 -10.63
CA GLY A 373 -34.93 -16.28 -11.68
C GLY A 373 -33.99 -16.08 -12.88
N ARG A 374 -33.45 -14.85 -13.07
CA ARG A 374 -32.38 -14.59 -14.07
C ARG A 374 -31.04 -15.14 -13.60
N HIS A 375 -30.08 -15.20 -14.51
CA HIS A 375 -28.72 -15.66 -14.23
C HIS A 375 -27.73 -14.51 -14.38
N LEU A 376 -26.67 -14.56 -13.58
CA LEU A 376 -25.48 -13.74 -13.70
C LEU A 376 -24.27 -14.64 -13.96
N LEU A 377 -23.39 -14.22 -14.85
CA LEU A 377 -22.05 -14.76 -14.97
C LEU A 377 -21.17 -14.16 -13.88
N VAL A 378 -20.53 -15.00 -13.10
CA VAL A 378 -19.66 -14.58 -12.00
C VAL A 378 -18.28 -15.17 -12.24
N PRO A 379 -17.23 -14.37 -12.40
CA PRO A 379 -15.88 -14.89 -12.52
C PRO A 379 -15.43 -15.44 -11.17
N VAL A 380 -14.90 -16.66 -11.16
CA VAL A 380 -14.36 -17.33 -9.97
C VAL A 380 -12.98 -17.88 -10.28
N ALA A 381 -12.22 -18.23 -9.22
CA ALA A 381 -10.93 -18.89 -9.37
C ALA A 381 -11.05 -20.19 -10.17
N ALA A 382 -10.14 -20.40 -11.11
CA ALA A 382 -10.16 -21.56 -12.00
C ALA A 382 -9.65 -22.84 -11.32
N ARG A 383 -8.82 -22.69 -10.28
CA ARG A 383 -8.15 -23.81 -9.58
C ARG A 383 -8.58 -23.90 -8.12
N ASP A 384 -8.14 -24.94 -7.44
CA ASP A 384 -8.44 -25.17 -6.03
C ASP A 384 -7.81 -24.11 -5.12
N ALA A 385 -8.44 -23.86 -3.96
CA ALA A 385 -8.02 -22.83 -3.00
C ALA A 385 -6.55 -22.97 -2.57
N THR A 386 -5.98 -24.19 -2.58
CA THR A 386 -4.57 -24.44 -2.25
C THR A 386 -3.61 -23.72 -3.20
N ARG A 387 -3.96 -23.60 -4.49
CA ARG A 387 -3.16 -22.88 -5.49
C ARG A 387 -3.12 -21.37 -5.25
N TYR A 388 -4.06 -20.82 -4.49
CA TYR A 388 -4.13 -19.40 -4.15
C TYR A 388 -3.74 -19.11 -2.69
N ALA A 389 -3.18 -20.10 -1.98
CA ALA A 389 -2.77 -19.95 -0.58
C ALA A 389 -1.75 -18.83 -0.40
N ALA A 390 -0.85 -18.64 -1.36
CA ALA A 390 0.10 -17.52 -1.37
C ALA A 390 -0.62 -16.16 -1.40
N LEU A 391 -1.64 -16.02 -2.25
CA LEU A 391 -2.45 -14.81 -2.32
C LEU A 391 -3.16 -14.51 -0.99
N GLU A 392 -3.69 -15.54 -0.32
CA GLU A 392 -4.34 -15.37 0.99
C GLU A 392 -3.33 -15.03 2.08
N LYS A 393 -2.16 -15.66 2.09
CA LYS A 393 -1.06 -15.40 3.02
C LYS A 393 -0.54 -13.97 2.91
N HIS A 394 -0.44 -13.46 1.69
CA HIS A 394 0.13 -12.16 1.38
C HIS A 394 -0.91 -11.07 1.08
N ARG A 395 -2.20 -11.39 1.14
CA ARG A 395 -3.24 -10.35 1.11
C ARG A 395 -2.91 -9.33 2.17
N GLY A 396 -2.37 -8.19 1.76
CA GLY A 396 -2.20 -7.03 2.62
C GLY A 396 -3.53 -6.73 3.31
N PRO A 397 -3.59 -5.94 4.37
CA PRO A 397 -4.81 -5.69 5.14
C PRO A 397 -5.87 -5.02 4.26
N SER A 398 -6.44 -5.79 3.35
CA SER A 398 -7.67 -5.49 2.65
C SER A 398 -8.80 -5.60 3.65
N GLY A 399 -8.99 -4.60 4.52
CA GLY A 399 -10.18 -4.46 5.36
C GLY A 399 -10.64 -5.64 6.24
N ARG A 400 -10.03 -6.81 6.10
CA ARG A 400 -10.22 -8.01 6.92
C ARG A 400 -9.08 -8.08 7.92
N GLY A 401 -9.27 -7.51 9.09
CA GLY A 401 -8.43 -7.75 10.26
C GLY A 401 -8.45 -9.22 10.66
N ASN A 402 -7.65 -9.61 11.64
CA ASN A 402 -7.67 -10.96 12.22
C ASN A 402 -9.10 -11.31 12.62
N ARG A 403 -9.62 -12.43 12.10
CA ARG A 403 -10.93 -12.93 12.45
C ARG A 403 -10.92 -13.40 13.90
N THR A 404 -11.66 -12.72 14.76
CA THR A 404 -11.86 -13.09 16.16
C THR A 404 -13.34 -13.45 16.36
N THR A 405 -13.61 -14.52 17.10
CA THR A 405 -14.97 -14.84 17.53
C THR A 405 -15.18 -14.27 18.93
N TYR A 406 -16.06 -13.29 19.03
CA TYR A 406 -16.44 -12.67 20.30
C TYR A 406 -17.71 -13.34 20.87
N LYS A 407 -17.68 -13.78 22.13
CA LYS A 407 -18.87 -14.27 22.83
C LYS A 407 -19.52 -13.10 23.56
N VAL A 408 -20.74 -12.76 23.17
CA VAL A 408 -21.53 -11.67 23.75
C VAL A 408 -21.72 -11.92 25.26
N ARG A 409 -21.53 -10.89 26.06
CA ARG A 409 -21.66 -10.89 27.52
C ARG A 409 -22.89 -10.09 27.91
N ASP A 410 -23.33 -10.23 29.19
CA ASP A 410 -24.40 -9.41 29.74
C ASP A 410 -24.02 -7.92 29.63
N GLY A 411 -24.96 -7.09 29.19
CA GLY A 411 -24.78 -5.66 28.98
C GLY A 411 -24.10 -5.27 27.68
N ASP A 412 -23.64 -6.23 26.83
CA ASP A 412 -23.07 -5.91 25.54
C ASP A 412 -24.12 -5.38 24.56
N SER A 413 -23.69 -4.44 23.73
CA SER A 413 -24.41 -4.01 22.54
C SER A 413 -23.49 -4.07 21.34
N LEU A 414 -24.03 -4.09 20.12
CA LEU A 414 -23.22 -4.03 18.90
C LEU A 414 -22.29 -2.81 18.90
N TRP A 415 -22.71 -1.71 19.54
CA TRP A 415 -21.90 -0.50 19.65
C TRP A 415 -20.71 -0.70 20.61
N ILE A 416 -20.94 -1.30 21.79
CA ILE A 416 -19.89 -1.59 22.78
C ILE A 416 -18.85 -2.53 22.18
N ILE A 417 -19.33 -3.62 21.54
CA ILE A 417 -18.47 -4.60 20.90
C ILE A 417 -17.66 -3.96 19.77
N ALA A 418 -18.31 -3.20 18.88
CA ALA A 418 -17.66 -2.51 17.79
C ALA A 418 -16.56 -1.56 18.29
N ARG A 419 -16.85 -0.81 19.34
CA ARG A 419 -15.92 0.15 19.94
C ARG A 419 -14.72 -0.53 20.61
N ASN A 420 -14.95 -1.61 21.34
CA ASN A 420 -13.89 -2.37 21.99
C ASN A 420 -12.92 -3.04 21.02
N HIS A 421 -13.37 -3.23 19.78
CA HIS A 421 -12.58 -3.85 18.72
C HIS A 421 -12.14 -2.86 17.63
N ASP A 422 -12.31 -1.54 17.85
CA ASP A 422 -11.96 -0.44 16.94
C ASP A 422 -12.54 -0.62 15.52
N VAL A 423 -13.82 -1.02 15.47
CA VAL A 423 -14.58 -1.23 14.23
C VAL A 423 -15.92 -0.49 14.31
N SER A 424 -16.61 -0.31 13.20
CA SER A 424 -17.94 0.30 13.21
C SER A 424 -19.05 -0.74 13.47
N VAL A 425 -20.18 -0.30 14.04
CA VAL A 425 -21.39 -1.13 14.20
C VAL A 425 -21.83 -1.75 12.87
N ARG A 426 -21.74 -0.98 11.76
CA ARG A 426 -22.05 -1.49 10.42
C ARG A 426 -21.14 -2.65 10.00
N GLN A 427 -19.88 -2.60 10.38
CA GLN A 427 -18.94 -3.69 10.09
C GLN A 427 -19.29 -4.94 10.88
N VAL A 428 -19.50 -4.82 12.20
CA VAL A 428 -19.90 -5.96 13.04
C VAL A 428 -21.22 -6.56 12.55
N ALA A 429 -22.22 -5.74 12.27
CA ALA A 429 -23.52 -6.17 11.77
C ALA A 429 -23.39 -6.91 10.43
N ARG A 430 -22.61 -6.38 9.49
CA ARG A 430 -22.37 -6.97 8.19
C ARG A 430 -21.63 -8.31 8.28
N TRP A 431 -20.60 -8.41 9.12
CA TRP A 431 -19.84 -9.65 9.28
C TRP A 431 -20.65 -10.79 9.88
N ASN A 432 -21.73 -10.45 10.59
CA ASN A 432 -22.60 -11.42 11.27
C ASN A 432 -23.99 -11.54 10.63
N GLN A 433 -24.21 -10.87 9.48
CA GLN A 433 -25.48 -10.89 8.74
C GLN A 433 -26.70 -10.48 9.59
N ILE A 434 -26.51 -9.50 10.48
CA ILE A 434 -27.55 -8.95 11.35
C ILE A 434 -27.76 -7.46 11.08
N GLY A 435 -28.93 -6.94 11.43
CA GLY A 435 -29.20 -5.50 11.34
C GLY A 435 -28.32 -4.68 12.29
N THR A 436 -28.05 -3.42 11.96
CA THR A 436 -27.29 -2.49 12.84
C THR A 436 -27.99 -2.23 14.17
N ASN A 437 -29.30 -2.46 14.23
CA ASN A 437 -30.13 -2.34 15.44
C ASN A 437 -30.54 -3.71 16.02
N ALA A 438 -29.91 -4.80 15.56
CA ALA A 438 -30.24 -6.14 16.02
C ALA A 438 -29.98 -6.28 17.54
N VAL A 439 -30.93 -6.92 18.23
CA VAL A 439 -30.75 -7.33 19.60
C VAL A 439 -29.84 -8.56 19.63
N ILE A 440 -28.70 -8.44 20.29
CA ILE A 440 -27.77 -9.55 20.53
C ILE A 440 -28.01 -10.12 21.93
N ARG A 441 -27.79 -11.42 22.10
CA ARG A 441 -28.06 -12.14 23.35
C ARG A 441 -26.75 -12.60 24.01
N PRO A 442 -26.65 -12.58 25.33
CA PRO A 442 -25.53 -13.19 26.05
C PRO A 442 -25.29 -14.63 25.58
N GLY A 443 -24.03 -14.97 25.37
CA GLY A 443 -23.65 -16.28 24.83
C GLY A 443 -23.61 -16.35 23.29
N GLN A 444 -24.23 -15.44 22.58
CA GLN A 444 -24.18 -15.36 21.11
C GLN A 444 -22.73 -15.15 20.65
N ARG A 445 -22.33 -15.85 19.57
CA ARG A 445 -20.99 -15.70 18.99
C ARG A 445 -21.04 -14.75 17.80
N LEU A 446 -20.25 -13.68 17.85
CA LEU A 446 -20.11 -12.70 16.77
C LEU A 446 -18.71 -12.78 16.18
N VAL A 447 -18.64 -12.80 14.84
CA VAL A 447 -17.38 -12.69 14.11
C VAL A 447 -16.98 -11.22 14.01
N ILE A 448 -15.76 -10.93 14.42
CA ILE A 448 -15.17 -9.59 14.37
C ILE A 448 -13.85 -9.67 13.65
N TRP A 449 -13.67 -8.81 12.64
CA TRP A 449 -12.43 -8.68 11.92
C TRP A 449 -11.66 -7.47 12.45
N GLN A 450 -10.67 -7.72 13.32
CA GLN A 450 -9.82 -6.67 13.88
C GLN A 450 -8.74 -6.26 12.87
N ARG A 451 -8.62 -4.97 12.60
CA ARG A 451 -7.42 -4.43 11.99
C ARG A 451 -6.28 -4.58 13.00
N GLY A 452 -5.18 -5.24 12.59
CA GLY A 452 -4.03 -5.47 13.46
C GLY A 452 -3.47 -4.16 14.01
N GLY A 453 -3.89 -3.84 15.22
CA GLY A 453 -3.44 -2.75 16.05
C GLY A 453 -4.06 -2.98 17.41
N LYS A 454 -3.27 -3.02 18.47
CA LYS A 454 -3.79 -3.01 19.84
C LYS A 454 -4.49 -1.66 20.04
N GLY A 455 -5.76 -1.57 19.64
CA GLY A 455 -6.64 -0.46 20.00
C GLY A 455 -6.83 -0.49 21.50
N ASN A 456 -6.27 0.48 22.19
CA ASN A 456 -6.35 0.64 23.63
C ASN A 456 -7.64 1.39 24.03
N SER A 457 -8.73 1.25 23.26
CA SER A 457 -10.01 1.88 23.60
C SER A 457 -10.69 1.06 24.69
N LYS A 458 -10.70 1.57 25.91
CA LYS A 458 -11.42 0.97 27.06
C LYS A 458 -12.75 1.70 27.23
N VAL A 459 -13.82 1.11 26.70
CA VAL A 459 -15.18 1.59 27.00
C VAL A 459 -15.55 1.17 28.42
N ARG A 460 -15.95 2.15 29.25
CA ARG A 460 -16.51 1.92 30.58
C ARG A 460 -17.92 2.46 30.64
N SER A 461 -18.79 1.77 31.37
CA SER A 461 -20.09 2.32 31.74
C SER A 461 -19.93 3.28 32.93
N ILE A 462 -20.52 4.45 32.78
CA ILE A 462 -20.63 5.42 33.88
C ILE A 462 -22.09 5.81 34.07
N ASN A 463 -22.49 6.04 35.31
CA ASN A 463 -23.80 6.57 35.65
C ASN A 463 -23.68 8.10 35.74
N TYR A 464 -24.43 8.80 34.92
CA TYR A 464 -24.50 10.25 34.93
C TYR A 464 -25.86 10.71 35.50
N THR A 465 -25.84 11.61 36.48
CA THR A 465 -27.06 12.24 36.98
C THR A 465 -27.28 13.55 36.24
N VAL A 466 -28.43 13.66 35.58
CA VAL A 466 -28.84 14.84 34.82
C VAL A 466 -28.92 16.05 35.75
N ARG A 467 -28.32 17.14 35.36
CA ARG A 467 -28.33 18.41 36.12
C ARG A 467 -29.33 19.38 35.48
N SER A 468 -29.73 20.39 36.26
CA SER A 468 -30.55 21.49 35.70
C SER A 468 -29.81 22.15 34.54
N GLY A 469 -30.50 22.32 33.39
CA GLY A 469 -29.93 22.84 32.13
C GLY A 469 -29.26 21.80 31.24
N ASP A 470 -29.14 20.53 31.62
CA ASP A 470 -28.65 19.48 30.75
C ASP A 470 -29.64 19.16 29.63
N SER A 471 -29.13 18.93 28.45
CA SER A 471 -29.89 18.35 27.35
C SER A 471 -29.16 17.10 26.81
N LEU A 472 -29.86 16.25 26.09
CA LEU A 472 -29.24 15.10 25.40
C LEU A 472 -28.08 15.54 24.52
N TYR A 473 -28.19 16.72 23.90
CA TYR A 473 -27.14 17.30 23.09
C TYR A 473 -25.89 17.66 23.91
N HIS A 474 -26.06 18.35 25.05
CA HIS A 474 -24.97 18.73 25.92
C HIS A 474 -24.26 17.51 26.52
N ILE A 475 -25.03 16.50 26.97
CA ILE A 475 -24.50 15.26 27.52
C ILE A 475 -23.76 14.47 26.44
N ALA A 476 -24.34 14.33 25.22
CA ALA A 476 -23.73 13.66 24.09
C ALA A 476 -22.39 14.26 23.72
N ARG A 477 -22.32 15.59 23.62
CA ARG A 477 -21.09 16.34 23.33
C ARG A 477 -20.04 16.18 24.43
N LYS A 478 -20.43 16.32 25.70
CA LYS A 478 -19.53 16.21 26.87
C LYS A 478 -18.81 14.86 26.94
N PHE A 479 -19.52 13.79 26.59
CA PHE A 479 -19.00 12.43 26.69
C PHE A 479 -18.62 11.82 25.34
N SER A 480 -18.63 12.63 24.26
CA SER A 480 -18.30 12.20 22.89
C SER A 480 -19.08 10.96 22.44
N VAL A 481 -20.37 10.93 22.74
CA VAL A 481 -21.32 9.88 22.35
C VAL A 481 -22.44 10.46 21.47
N SER A 482 -23.20 9.63 20.75
CA SER A 482 -24.33 10.12 19.98
C SER A 482 -25.61 10.26 20.82
N ILE A 483 -26.50 11.18 20.45
CA ILE A 483 -27.82 11.31 21.05
C ILE A 483 -28.63 10.02 20.87
N ALA A 484 -28.51 9.38 19.70
CA ALA A 484 -29.17 8.11 19.43
C ALA A 484 -28.71 6.99 20.37
N ASP A 485 -27.42 6.96 20.69
CA ASP A 485 -26.88 5.99 21.65
C ASP A 485 -27.36 6.27 23.07
N LEU A 486 -27.37 7.53 23.51
CA LEU A 486 -27.90 7.93 24.80
C LEU A 486 -29.35 7.49 24.98
N ARG A 487 -30.19 7.72 23.98
CA ARG A 487 -31.59 7.28 23.98
C ARG A 487 -31.72 5.77 24.10
N ARG A 488 -30.95 5.03 23.27
CA ARG A 488 -31.00 3.58 23.23
C ARG A 488 -30.53 2.93 24.52
N TRP A 489 -29.45 3.44 25.15
CA TRP A 489 -28.91 2.88 26.38
C TRP A 489 -29.82 3.10 27.59
N ASN A 490 -30.67 4.12 27.51
CA ASN A 490 -31.51 4.54 28.61
C ASN A 490 -33.03 4.41 28.31
N SER A 491 -33.38 3.75 27.19
CA SER A 491 -34.79 3.57 26.76
C SER A 491 -35.58 4.88 26.78
N LEU A 492 -34.96 5.97 26.29
CA LEU A 492 -35.59 7.29 26.24
C LEU A 492 -36.43 7.45 24.98
N ASP A 493 -37.72 7.75 25.17
CA ASP A 493 -38.65 8.07 24.10
C ASP A 493 -38.26 9.38 23.40
N SER A 494 -38.63 9.53 22.10
CA SER A 494 -38.33 10.73 21.31
C SER A 494 -38.86 12.02 21.92
N ASP A 495 -39.95 11.94 22.65
CA ASP A 495 -40.76 13.09 23.07
C ASP A 495 -40.62 13.43 24.56
N LYS A 496 -39.80 12.71 25.32
CA LYS A 496 -39.57 12.98 26.74
C LYS A 496 -38.34 13.83 26.99
N TYR A 497 -38.52 14.92 27.71
CA TYR A 497 -37.42 15.76 28.22
C TYR A 497 -36.70 15.08 29.38
N LEU A 498 -35.38 15.31 29.46
CA LEU A 498 -34.59 14.86 30.62
C LEU A 498 -35.03 15.62 31.87
N GLN A 499 -35.16 14.89 32.99
CA GLN A 499 -35.48 15.49 34.28
C GLN A 499 -34.20 15.66 35.10
N PRO A 500 -33.99 16.81 35.79
CA PRO A 500 -32.93 16.95 36.77
C PRO A 500 -33.02 15.86 37.82
N GLY A 501 -31.89 15.22 38.15
CA GLY A 501 -31.84 14.05 39.05
C GLY A 501 -31.99 12.70 38.36
N GLN A 502 -32.44 12.65 37.09
CA GLN A 502 -32.54 11.41 36.32
C GLN A 502 -31.16 10.78 36.14
N ARG A 503 -31.05 9.47 36.37
CA ARG A 503 -29.80 8.73 36.14
C ARG A 503 -29.76 8.18 34.71
N LEU A 504 -28.67 8.46 33.99
CA LEU A 504 -28.41 7.94 32.69
C LEU A 504 -27.17 7.05 32.71
N THR A 505 -27.25 5.89 32.08
CA THR A 505 -26.10 5.02 31.83
C THR A 505 -25.44 5.45 30.52
N LEU A 506 -24.15 5.74 30.59
CA LEU A 506 -23.34 6.12 29.43
C LEU A 506 -22.19 5.13 29.26
N TYR A 507 -21.91 4.78 28.04
CA TYR A 507 -20.73 3.98 27.70
C TYR A 507 -19.70 4.88 27.02
N VAL A 508 -18.63 5.24 27.72
CA VAL A 508 -17.64 6.23 27.30
C VAL A 508 -16.27 5.61 27.10
N ASP A 509 -15.56 6.10 26.11
CA ASP A 509 -14.17 5.74 25.89
C ASP A 509 -13.26 6.60 26.79
N VAL A 510 -12.78 5.99 27.88
CA VAL A 510 -11.98 6.70 28.88
C VAL A 510 -10.63 7.19 28.36
N THR A 511 -10.17 6.72 27.20
CA THR A 511 -8.92 7.19 26.59
C THR A 511 -9.07 8.57 25.92
N ARG A 512 -10.31 9.04 25.71
CA ARG A 512 -10.63 10.33 25.09
C ARG A 512 -11.12 11.39 26.08
N LEU A 513 -11.28 11.04 27.35
CA LEU A 513 -11.77 11.98 28.39
C LEU A 513 -10.65 12.83 29.02
N THR A 514 -9.38 12.62 28.68
CA THR A 514 -8.23 13.30 29.29
C THR A 514 -7.70 14.51 28.50
N SER A 515 -8.46 15.03 27.54
CA SER A 515 -8.09 16.24 26.77
C SER A 515 -9.25 17.24 26.77
N GLY A 516 -9.61 17.74 27.97
CA GLY A 516 -10.51 18.86 28.16
C GLY A 516 -10.05 19.70 29.33
#